data_50d5fc1013798de69ced3c8fc50ffb50
#
_entry.id   50d5fc1013798de69ced3c8fc50ffb50
#
_cell.length_a   1.000
_cell.length_b   1.000
_cell.length_c   1.000
_cell.angle_alpha   90.00
_cell.angle_beta   90.00
_cell.angle_gamma   90.00
#
_symmetry.space_group_name_H-M   'P 1'
#
loop_
_entity.id
_entity.type
_entity.pdbx_description
1 polymer ?
#
loop_
_entity_poly.entity_id
_entity_poly.type
_entity_poly.pdbx_seq_one_letter_code
_entity_poly.pdbx_strand_id
1 'polypeptide(L)'
;MESYALLLGSTLSAGTVLALAALGLLINEKSGIVNLGAEGMMLCAAIAGFAATVHSGNTWVGFGAGMLAGALLAAVFGVLVIWLNTNQYATGLALSLFGAGFSAFVGLGYVQAKLPELPKYAIPGLSELPVVGQALFTLHPLVYGAIVLAALMVWFLYRTRAGLVLRAVGESPSSAHALGYPVRRIRLMAVMFGGAMCGLAGAFISVVYTPLWVENMVSGRGWIALALTTFATWRPARVLLGAYLFGGVTMLQFHLQAIGVQVPSQILSMLPYLATIVVLVLISRNPTWIRVNMPASLGKPFYPGS
;
A
#
# COMPACT_ATOMS: atom_id res chain seq x y z
N MET A 1 -8.99 7.97 -29.19
CA MET A 1 -9.46 8.53 -27.91
C MET A 1 -9.80 7.43 -26.90
N GLU A 2 -10.44 6.35 -27.29
CA GLU A 2 -10.75 5.21 -26.39
C GLU A 2 -9.50 4.57 -25.77
N SER A 3 -8.40 4.47 -26.50
CA SER A 3 -7.14 3.91 -25.99
C SER A 3 -6.55 4.73 -24.83
N TYR A 4 -6.67 6.06 -24.88
CA TYR A 4 -6.21 6.93 -23.76
C TYR A 4 -7.15 6.85 -22.55
N ALA A 5 -8.42 6.66 -22.77
CA ALA A 5 -9.40 6.45 -21.69
C ALA A 5 -9.12 5.14 -20.94
N LEU A 6 -8.86 4.05 -21.67
CA LEU A 6 -8.46 2.77 -21.09
C LEU A 6 -7.13 2.86 -20.34
N LEU A 7 -6.17 3.59 -20.88
CA LEU A 7 -4.88 3.84 -20.21
C LEU A 7 -5.08 4.59 -18.87
N LEU A 8 -5.97 5.59 -18.85
CA LEU A 8 -6.27 6.34 -17.63
C LEU A 8 -6.94 5.45 -16.57
N GLY A 9 -7.94 4.65 -16.94
CA GLY A 9 -8.59 3.71 -16.02
C GLY A 9 -7.63 2.66 -15.47
N SER A 10 -6.76 2.12 -16.31
CA SER A 10 -5.72 1.18 -15.89
C SER A 10 -4.69 1.83 -14.98
N THR A 11 -4.32 3.09 -15.23
CA THR A 11 -3.44 3.90 -14.37
C THR A 11 -4.02 4.07 -12.98
N LEU A 12 -5.30 4.41 -12.88
CA LEU A 12 -5.99 4.56 -11.60
C LEU A 12 -6.05 3.23 -10.84
N SER A 13 -6.35 2.13 -11.53
CA SER A 13 -6.39 0.81 -10.90
C SER A 13 -5.00 0.36 -10.40
N ALA A 14 -3.95 0.53 -11.22
CA ALA A 14 -2.58 0.21 -10.83
C ALA A 14 -2.08 1.08 -9.68
N GLY A 15 -2.37 2.38 -9.72
CA GLY A 15 -2.01 3.33 -8.67
C GLY A 15 -2.76 3.08 -7.36
N THR A 16 -3.98 2.55 -7.40
CA THR A 16 -4.77 2.23 -6.21
C THR A 16 -4.09 1.18 -5.34
N VAL A 17 -3.43 0.18 -5.91
CA VAL A 17 -2.63 -0.80 -5.15
C VAL A 17 -1.58 -0.10 -4.30
N LEU A 18 -0.79 0.78 -4.94
CA LEU A 18 0.25 1.53 -4.26
C LEU A 18 -0.31 2.54 -3.26
N ALA A 19 -1.42 3.19 -3.60
CA ALA A 19 -2.09 4.15 -2.72
C ALA A 19 -2.56 3.51 -1.42
N LEU A 20 -3.26 2.38 -1.48
CA LEU A 20 -3.75 1.66 -0.30
C LEU A 20 -2.60 1.21 0.60
N ALA A 21 -1.56 0.57 0.04
CA ALA A 21 -0.41 0.13 0.81
C ALA A 21 0.37 1.30 1.41
N ALA A 22 0.68 2.33 0.61
CA ALA A 22 1.46 3.47 1.07
C ALA A 22 0.72 4.34 2.09
N LEU A 23 -0.60 4.53 1.96
CA LEU A 23 -1.41 5.21 2.98
C LEU A 23 -1.38 4.47 4.31
N GLY A 24 -1.44 3.13 4.29
CA GLY A 24 -1.29 2.32 5.49
C GLY A 24 0.09 2.47 6.12
N LEU A 25 1.15 2.34 5.33
CA LEU A 25 2.53 2.49 5.78
C LEU A 25 2.83 3.91 6.31
N LEU A 26 2.19 4.93 5.74
CA LEU A 26 2.29 6.29 6.25
C LEU A 26 1.85 6.39 7.72
N ILE A 27 0.80 5.70 8.13
CA ILE A 27 0.35 5.65 9.53
C ILE A 27 1.37 4.93 10.41
N ASN A 28 1.99 3.84 9.93
CA ASN A 28 3.06 3.16 10.64
C ASN A 28 4.22 4.12 10.92
N GLU A 29 4.70 4.78 9.87
CA GLU A 29 5.83 5.70 9.96
C GLU A 29 5.51 6.94 10.80
N LYS A 30 4.27 7.46 10.72
CA LYS A 30 3.81 8.56 11.61
C LYS A 30 3.78 8.17 13.09
N SER A 31 3.74 6.87 13.42
CA SER A 31 3.91 6.37 14.79
C SER A 31 5.39 6.13 15.19
N GLY A 32 6.32 6.29 14.24
CA GLY A 32 7.75 6.07 14.45
C GLY A 32 8.23 4.65 14.07
N ILE A 33 7.41 3.82 13.45
CA ILE A 33 7.74 2.44 13.07
C ILE A 33 7.92 2.32 11.56
N VAL A 34 9.08 1.78 11.14
CA VAL A 34 9.36 1.43 9.73
C VAL A 34 9.03 -0.04 9.53
N ASN A 35 8.17 -0.34 8.55
CA ASN A 35 7.71 -1.70 8.29
C ASN A 35 8.14 -2.18 6.90
N LEU A 36 9.34 -2.79 6.82
CA LEU A 36 9.82 -3.42 5.60
C LEU A 36 9.11 -4.76 5.28
N GLY A 37 8.27 -5.26 6.18
CA GLY A 37 7.45 -6.45 5.98
C GLY A 37 6.25 -6.27 5.05
N ALA A 38 6.04 -5.06 4.52
CA ALA A 38 4.90 -4.73 3.68
C ALA A 38 4.72 -5.66 2.48
N GLU A 39 5.81 -5.99 1.78
CA GLU A 39 5.79 -6.93 0.65
C GLU A 39 5.25 -8.31 1.06
N GLY A 40 5.75 -8.86 2.17
CA GLY A 40 5.27 -10.15 2.70
C GLY A 40 3.83 -10.10 3.17
N MET A 41 3.41 -9.00 3.80
CA MET A 41 2.01 -8.79 4.21
C MET A 41 1.08 -8.74 3.00
N MET A 42 1.48 -8.07 1.92
CA MET A 42 0.72 -8.03 0.67
C MET A 42 0.64 -9.41 0.01
N LEU A 43 1.72 -10.18 -0.01
CA LEU A 43 1.75 -11.54 -0.59
C LEU A 43 0.86 -12.51 0.19
N CYS A 44 0.98 -12.55 1.53
CA CYS A 44 0.10 -13.38 2.36
C CYS A 44 -1.37 -12.99 2.20
N ALA A 45 -1.65 -11.70 2.11
CA ALA A 45 -3.00 -11.20 1.94
C ALA A 45 -3.55 -11.46 0.53
N ALA A 46 -2.69 -11.41 -0.49
CA ALA A 46 -3.08 -11.73 -1.86
C ALA A 46 -3.59 -13.18 -1.96
N ILE A 47 -2.87 -14.14 -1.39
CA ILE A 47 -3.34 -15.53 -1.39
C ILE A 47 -4.55 -15.73 -0.47
N ALA A 48 -4.58 -15.11 0.72
CA ALA A 48 -5.71 -15.23 1.64
C ALA A 48 -7.00 -14.65 1.03
N GLY A 49 -6.91 -13.47 0.40
CA GLY A 49 -8.01 -12.83 -0.30
C GLY A 49 -8.49 -13.62 -1.50
N PHE A 50 -7.57 -14.15 -2.29
CA PHE A 50 -7.88 -15.00 -3.44
C PHE A 50 -8.59 -16.29 -3.01
N ALA A 51 -8.02 -17.02 -2.05
CA ALA A 51 -8.60 -18.26 -1.53
C ALA A 51 -9.99 -18.04 -0.93
N ALA A 52 -10.15 -16.99 -0.12
CA ALA A 52 -11.44 -16.63 0.47
C ALA A 52 -12.48 -16.29 -0.61
N THR A 53 -12.08 -15.60 -1.68
CA THR A 53 -12.97 -15.30 -2.81
C THR A 53 -13.36 -16.55 -3.59
N VAL A 54 -12.41 -17.46 -3.84
CA VAL A 54 -12.69 -18.74 -4.53
C VAL A 54 -13.70 -19.57 -3.75
N HIS A 55 -13.56 -19.68 -2.43
CA HIS A 55 -14.45 -20.50 -1.61
C HIS A 55 -15.81 -19.85 -1.31
N SER A 56 -15.86 -18.54 -1.14
CA SER A 56 -17.11 -17.84 -0.79
C SER A 56 -17.92 -17.35 -2.00
N GLY A 57 -17.28 -17.25 -3.17
CA GLY A 57 -17.88 -16.61 -4.34
C GLY A 57 -18.06 -15.08 -4.19
N ASN A 58 -17.52 -14.48 -3.13
CA ASN A 58 -17.73 -13.06 -2.80
C ASN A 58 -16.41 -12.33 -2.64
N THR A 59 -16.18 -11.31 -3.48
CA THR A 59 -14.96 -10.50 -3.46
C THR A 59 -14.77 -9.69 -2.18
N TRP A 60 -15.85 -9.24 -1.54
CA TRP A 60 -15.79 -8.50 -0.28
C TRP A 60 -15.30 -9.35 0.89
N VAL A 61 -15.66 -10.64 0.89
CA VAL A 61 -15.10 -11.61 1.84
C VAL A 61 -13.60 -11.79 1.60
N GLY A 62 -13.18 -11.81 0.33
CA GLY A 62 -11.76 -11.83 -0.05
C GLY A 62 -11.00 -10.62 0.47
N PHE A 63 -11.54 -9.42 0.32
CA PHE A 63 -10.91 -8.21 0.87
C PHE A 63 -10.83 -8.25 2.39
N GLY A 64 -11.88 -8.69 3.07
CA GLY A 64 -11.88 -8.87 4.52
C GLY A 64 -10.81 -9.87 4.98
N ALA A 65 -10.69 -11.00 4.30
CA ALA A 65 -9.67 -12.01 4.59
C ALA A 65 -8.25 -11.48 4.34
N GLY A 66 -8.05 -10.74 3.25
CA GLY A 66 -6.77 -10.09 2.96
C GLY A 66 -6.38 -9.05 4.01
N MET A 67 -7.31 -8.18 4.40
CA MET A 67 -7.09 -7.21 5.49
C MET A 67 -6.73 -7.89 6.80
N LEU A 68 -7.43 -8.96 7.14
CA LEU A 68 -7.17 -9.73 8.36
C LEU A 68 -5.80 -10.40 8.33
N ALA A 69 -5.44 -11.05 7.22
CA ALA A 69 -4.13 -11.69 7.06
C ALA A 69 -2.99 -10.67 7.17
N GLY A 70 -3.11 -9.51 6.51
CA GLY A 70 -2.15 -8.42 6.61
C GLY A 70 -2.05 -7.85 8.03
N ALA A 71 -3.18 -7.65 8.73
CA ALA A 71 -3.20 -7.17 10.10
C ALA A 71 -2.59 -8.18 11.09
N LEU A 72 -2.84 -9.47 10.93
CA LEU A 72 -2.26 -10.52 11.78
C LEU A 72 -0.74 -10.59 11.61
N LEU A 73 -0.24 -10.57 10.39
CA LEU A 73 1.20 -10.56 10.15
C LEU A 73 1.85 -9.28 10.69
N ALA A 74 1.16 -8.14 10.56
CA ALA A 74 1.58 -6.87 11.16
C ALA A 74 1.54 -6.91 12.70
N ALA A 75 0.60 -7.62 13.31
CA ALA A 75 0.59 -7.81 14.75
C ALA A 75 1.81 -8.60 15.22
N VAL A 76 2.19 -9.67 14.51
CA VAL A 76 3.43 -10.42 14.78
C VAL A 76 4.65 -9.50 14.68
N PHE A 77 4.76 -8.74 13.57
CA PHE A 77 5.81 -7.74 13.40
C PHE A 77 5.83 -6.74 14.57
N GLY A 78 4.67 -6.19 14.91
CA GLY A 78 4.52 -5.20 15.98
C GLY A 78 4.94 -5.75 17.35
N VAL A 79 4.60 -6.99 17.68
CA VAL A 79 5.05 -7.64 18.93
C VAL A 79 6.57 -7.75 18.96
N LEU A 80 7.18 -8.24 17.90
CA LEU A 80 8.64 -8.40 17.81
C LEU A 80 9.36 -7.04 17.96
N VAL A 81 8.89 -6.01 17.26
CA VAL A 81 9.57 -4.72 17.19
C VAL A 81 9.27 -3.82 18.39
N ILE A 82 8.04 -3.86 18.94
CA ILE A 82 7.61 -2.93 19.99
C ILE A 82 7.83 -3.48 21.39
N TRP A 83 7.66 -4.80 21.62
CA TRP A 83 7.86 -5.42 22.94
C TRP A 83 9.22 -6.07 23.09
N LEU A 84 9.70 -6.79 22.06
CA LEU A 84 11.01 -7.42 22.09
C LEU A 84 12.13 -6.50 21.58
N ASN A 85 11.78 -5.30 21.10
CA ASN A 85 12.71 -4.29 20.59
C ASN A 85 13.71 -4.84 19.55
N THR A 86 13.27 -5.80 18.70
CA THR A 86 14.08 -6.31 17.60
C THR A 86 14.32 -5.21 16.57
N ASN A 87 15.36 -5.38 15.76
CA ASN A 87 15.66 -4.44 14.68
C ASN A 87 14.50 -4.41 13.66
N GLN A 88 13.88 -3.24 13.46
CA GLN A 88 12.70 -3.05 12.60
C GLN A 88 12.97 -3.45 11.16
N TYR A 89 14.15 -3.13 10.64
CA TYR A 89 14.54 -3.42 9.26
C TYR A 89 14.74 -4.92 9.05
N ALA A 90 15.55 -5.55 9.91
CA ALA A 90 15.82 -6.99 9.81
C ALA A 90 14.55 -7.83 10.01
N THR A 91 13.71 -7.48 10.99
CA THR A 91 12.44 -8.17 11.26
C THR A 91 11.47 -8.02 10.08
N GLY A 92 11.39 -6.81 9.51
CA GLY A 92 10.55 -6.55 8.33
C GLY A 92 10.99 -7.35 7.11
N LEU A 93 12.31 -7.38 6.83
CA LEU A 93 12.88 -8.19 5.74
C LEU A 93 12.60 -9.68 5.94
N ALA A 94 12.81 -10.20 7.15
CA ALA A 94 12.52 -11.60 7.47
C ALA A 94 11.04 -11.95 7.23
N LEU A 95 10.12 -11.05 7.61
CA LEU A 95 8.69 -11.24 7.37
C LEU A 95 8.31 -11.11 5.88
N SER A 96 9.04 -10.30 5.10
CA SER A 96 8.84 -10.25 3.65
C SER A 96 9.22 -11.57 3.00
N LEU A 97 10.36 -12.16 3.38
CA LEU A 97 10.79 -13.47 2.89
C LEU A 97 9.85 -14.59 3.36
N PHE A 98 9.43 -14.55 4.63
CA PHE A 98 8.42 -15.48 5.14
C PHE A 98 7.13 -15.39 4.33
N GLY A 99 6.63 -14.19 4.08
CA GLY A 99 5.41 -13.96 3.31
C GLY A 99 5.52 -14.47 1.87
N ALA A 100 6.68 -14.29 1.24
CA ALA A 100 6.95 -14.83 -0.10
C ALA A 100 6.89 -16.37 -0.10
N GLY A 101 7.61 -17.02 0.80
CA GLY A 101 7.60 -18.49 0.89
C GLY A 101 6.24 -19.05 1.29
N PHE A 102 5.57 -18.44 2.28
CA PHE A 102 4.26 -18.87 2.74
C PHE A 102 3.20 -18.74 1.64
N SER A 103 3.16 -17.61 0.95
CA SER A 103 2.19 -17.38 -0.12
C SER A 103 2.42 -18.30 -1.31
N ALA A 104 3.68 -18.58 -1.66
CA ALA A 104 4.02 -19.54 -2.71
C ALA A 104 3.55 -20.95 -2.33
N PHE A 105 3.82 -21.39 -1.10
CA PHE A 105 3.41 -22.72 -0.61
C PHE A 105 1.89 -22.89 -0.61
N VAL A 106 1.14 -21.97 0.01
CA VAL A 106 -0.33 -22.02 0.05
C VAL A 106 -0.91 -21.87 -1.36
N GLY A 107 -0.28 -21.05 -2.18
CA GLY A 107 -0.70 -20.74 -3.55
C GLY A 107 -0.67 -21.93 -4.51
N LEU A 108 0.12 -22.97 -4.22
CA LEU A 108 0.18 -24.19 -5.06
C LEU A 108 -1.20 -24.80 -5.30
N GLY A 109 -2.08 -24.76 -4.31
CA GLY A 109 -3.46 -25.29 -4.41
C GLY A 109 -4.40 -24.41 -5.26
N TYR A 110 -3.98 -23.21 -5.66
CA TYR A 110 -4.85 -22.22 -6.30
C TYR A 110 -4.40 -21.79 -7.71
N VAL A 111 -3.31 -22.33 -8.25
CA VAL A 111 -2.74 -21.96 -9.56
C VAL A 111 -3.75 -22.09 -10.71
N GLN A 112 -4.67 -23.05 -10.63
CA GLN A 112 -5.71 -23.27 -11.66
C GLN A 112 -7.10 -22.80 -11.22
N ALA A 113 -7.22 -22.21 -10.04
CA ALA A 113 -8.50 -21.75 -9.54
C ALA A 113 -8.96 -20.52 -10.32
N LYS A 114 -10.26 -20.51 -10.63
CA LYS A 114 -10.91 -19.37 -11.31
C LYS A 114 -11.72 -18.57 -10.31
N LEU A 115 -11.65 -17.25 -10.41
CA LEU A 115 -12.51 -16.37 -9.67
C LEU A 115 -13.89 -16.27 -10.33
N PRO A 116 -14.94 -15.94 -9.54
CA PRO A 116 -16.22 -15.55 -10.10
C PRO A 116 -16.05 -14.28 -10.93
N GLU A 117 -16.91 -14.10 -11.93
CA GLU A 117 -16.92 -12.88 -12.73
C GLU A 117 -17.16 -11.67 -11.84
N LEU A 118 -16.30 -10.64 -12.01
CA LEU A 118 -16.46 -9.40 -11.28
C LEU A 118 -17.67 -8.65 -11.77
N PRO A 119 -18.52 -8.12 -10.87
CA PRO A 119 -19.63 -7.28 -11.27
C PRO A 119 -19.11 -5.99 -11.93
N LYS A 120 -19.79 -5.56 -12.98
CA LYS A 120 -19.49 -4.28 -13.64
C LYS A 120 -20.03 -3.13 -12.79
N TYR A 121 -19.15 -2.29 -12.30
CA TYR A 121 -19.48 -1.12 -11.50
C TYR A 121 -19.61 0.12 -12.38
N ALA A 122 -20.71 0.23 -13.14
CA ALA A 122 -21.00 1.44 -13.92
C ALA A 122 -21.88 2.39 -13.09
N ILE A 123 -21.44 3.64 -12.91
CA ILE A 123 -22.26 4.67 -12.24
C ILE A 123 -23.27 5.20 -13.26
N PRO A 124 -24.60 4.99 -13.03
CA PRO A 124 -25.62 5.41 -13.98
C PRO A 124 -25.53 6.91 -14.30
N GLY A 125 -25.68 7.28 -15.55
CA GLY A 125 -25.62 8.67 -16.02
C GLY A 125 -24.22 9.23 -16.23
N LEU A 126 -23.23 8.87 -15.39
CA LEU A 126 -21.85 9.34 -15.51
C LEU A 126 -21.00 8.42 -16.42
N SER A 127 -21.30 7.13 -16.42
CA SER A 127 -20.63 6.14 -17.31
C SER A 127 -20.96 6.32 -18.79
N GLU A 128 -22.05 7.05 -19.12
CA GLU A 128 -22.49 7.32 -20.49
C GLU A 128 -21.77 8.49 -21.15
N LEU A 129 -20.99 9.27 -20.38
CA LEU A 129 -20.21 10.37 -20.93
C LEU A 129 -19.15 9.84 -21.91
N PRO A 130 -19.06 10.41 -23.13
CA PRO A 130 -18.12 9.92 -24.13
C PRO A 130 -16.67 10.06 -23.64
N VAL A 131 -15.87 9.00 -23.80
CA VAL A 131 -14.44 8.88 -23.44
C VAL A 131 -14.18 8.89 -21.93
N VAL A 132 -14.65 9.90 -21.20
CA VAL A 132 -14.37 10.09 -19.75
C VAL A 132 -15.23 9.18 -18.88
N GLY A 133 -16.46 8.91 -19.30
CA GLY A 133 -17.41 8.07 -18.56
C GLY A 133 -16.89 6.66 -18.33
N GLN A 134 -16.45 6.02 -19.38
CA GLN A 134 -15.90 4.66 -19.30
C GLN A 134 -14.55 4.60 -18.57
N ALA A 135 -13.72 5.64 -18.67
CA ALA A 135 -12.41 5.69 -18.04
C ALA A 135 -12.46 5.89 -16.51
N LEU A 136 -13.39 6.73 -16.03
CA LEU A 136 -13.40 7.17 -14.64
C LEU A 136 -14.58 6.62 -13.84
N PHE A 137 -15.71 6.24 -14.47
CA PHE A 137 -16.93 5.89 -13.76
C PHE A 137 -17.36 4.42 -13.92
N THR A 138 -16.43 3.56 -14.38
CA THR A 138 -16.62 2.09 -14.47
C THR A 138 -15.58 1.33 -13.63
N LEU A 139 -14.82 2.04 -12.80
CA LEU A 139 -13.75 1.45 -12.00
C LEU A 139 -14.31 0.72 -10.76
N HIS A 140 -13.50 -0.19 -10.22
CA HIS A 140 -13.86 -0.89 -8.99
C HIS A 140 -14.04 0.08 -7.82
N PRO A 141 -15.04 -0.09 -6.91
CA PRO A 141 -15.31 0.81 -5.80
C PRO A 141 -14.11 1.13 -4.91
N LEU A 142 -13.15 0.21 -4.77
CA LEU A 142 -11.92 0.44 -4.00
C LEU A 142 -11.02 1.52 -4.59
N VAL A 143 -11.13 1.82 -5.90
CA VAL A 143 -10.37 2.92 -6.51
C VAL A 143 -10.86 4.25 -5.96
N TYR A 144 -12.17 4.44 -5.89
CA TYR A 144 -12.76 5.63 -5.26
C TYR A 144 -12.54 5.62 -3.74
N GLY A 145 -12.61 4.42 -3.15
CA GLY A 145 -12.32 4.20 -1.74
C GLY A 145 -10.93 4.66 -1.32
N ALA A 146 -9.92 4.48 -2.16
CA ALA A 146 -8.56 4.96 -1.90
C ALA A 146 -8.47 6.49 -1.84
N ILE A 147 -9.22 7.19 -2.69
CA ILE A 147 -9.30 8.66 -2.68
C ILE A 147 -10.00 9.15 -1.40
N VAL A 148 -11.13 8.53 -1.06
CA VAL A 148 -11.87 8.83 0.18
C VAL A 148 -10.98 8.52 1.40
N LEU A 149 -10.27 7.41 1.41
CA LEU A 149 -9.35 7.04 2.47
C LEU A 149 -8.24 8.08 2.65
N ALA A 150 -7.65 8.57 1.56
CA ALA A 150 -6.64 9.62 1.63
C ALA A 150 -7.20 10.92 2.26
N ALA A 151 -8.41 11.31 1.89
CA ALA A 151 -9.10 12.47 2.48
C ALA A 151 -9.39 12.25 3.97
N LEU A 152 -9.89 11.06 4.35
CA LEU A 152 -10.12 10.68 5.74
C LEU A 152 -8.82 10.67 6.55
N MET A 153 -7.71 10.21 5.97
CA MET A 153 -6.41 10.26 6.64
C MET A 153 -5.89 11.67 6.84
N VAL A 154 -6.10 12.58 5.88
CA VAL A 154 -5.80 14.01 6.08
C VAL A 154 -6.60 14.56 7.24
N TRP A 155 -7.91 14.31 7.25
CA TRP A 155 -8.78 14.73 8.35
C TRP A 155 -8.34 14.11 9.67
N PHE A 156 -8.13 12.80 9.72
CA PHE A 156 -7.69 12.08 10.93
C PHE A 156 -6.39 12.67 11.49
N LEU A 157 -5.34 12.76 10.66
CA LEU A 157 -4.02 13.21 11.13
C LEU A 157 -3.99 14.67 11.57
N TYR A 158 -4.76 15.55 10.91
CA TYR A 158 -4.61 16.99 11.14
C TYR A 158 -5.79 17.64 11.88
N ARG A 159 -6.92 16.95 12.02
CA ARG A 159 -8.13 17.50 12.64
C ARG A 159 -8.62 16.72 13.85
N THR A 160 -8.06 15.51 14.16
CA THR A 160 -8.51 14.71 15.30
C THR A 160 -7.49 14.68 16.43
N ARG A 161 -7.97 14.49 17.68
CA ARG A 161 -7.11 14.29 18.86
C ARG A 161 -6.27 13.00 18.73
N ALA A 162 -6.85 11.93 18.20
CA ALA A 162 -6.15 10.67 18.00
C ALA A 162 -4.99 10.80 17.00
N GLY A 163 -5.20 11.54 15.89
CA GLY A 163 -4.14 11.83 14.93
C GLY A 163 -3.03 12.73 15.51
N LEU A 164 -3.39 13.67 16.39
CA LEU A 164 -2.40 14.48 17.12
C LEU A 164 -1.54 13.58 18.03
N VAL A 165 -2.17 12.71 18.82
CA VAL A 165 -1.49 11.76 19.72
C VAL A 165 -0.59 10.82 18.93
N LEU A 166 -1.05 10.28 17.81
CA LEU A 166 -0.24 9.42 16.93
C LEU A 166 1.05 10.14 16.47
N ARG A 167 0.92 11.39 16.02
CA ARG A 167 2.07 12.20 15.59
C ARG A 167 2.99 12.54 16.76
N ALA A 168 2.44 12.85 17.93
CA ALA A 168 3.23 13.10 19.15
C ALA A 168 4.04 11.87 19.56
N VAL A 169 3.46 10.66 19.48
CA VAL A 169 4.16 9.40 19.72
C VAL A 169 5.28 9.17 18.71
N GLY A 170 5.09 9.55 17.44
CA GLY A 170 6.12 9.46 16.42
C GLY A 170 7.21 10.50 16.58
N GLU A 171 6.92 11.68 17.12
CA GLU A 171 7.88 12.74 17.34
C GLU A 171 8.74 12.49 18.59
N SER A 172 8.09 12.28 19.73
CA SER A 172 8.76 12.00 21.00
C SER A 172 7.98 10.96 21.82
N PRO A 173 8.32 9.67 21.69
CA PRO A 173 7.66 8.61 22.45
C PRO A 173 7.82 8.77 23.97
N SER A 174 9.00 9.23 24.43
CA SER A 174 9.27 9.47 25.84
C SER A 174 8.40 10.59 26.41
N SER A 175 8.26 11.71 25.70
CA SER A 175 7.37 12.80 26.11
C SER A 175 5.90 12.37 26.11
N ALA A 176 5.46 11.62 25.10
CA ALA A 176 4.11 11.08 25.05
C ALA A 176 3.86 10.11 26.23
N HIS A 177 4.83 9.28 26.58
CA HIS A 177 4.76 8.36 27.72
C HIS A 177 4.67 9.12 29.05
N ALA A 178 5.47 10.16 29.23
CA ALA A 178 5.45 11.00 30.44
C ALA A 178 4.09 11.70 30.64
N LEU A 179 3.36 11.98 29.56
CA LEU A 179 1.99 12.49 29.58
C LEU A 179 0.93 11.40 29.82
N GLY A 180 1.33 10.13 30.04
CA GLY A 180 0.43 9.02 30.34
C GLY A 180 -0.13 8.28 29.10
N TYR A 181 0.32 8.59 27.89
CA TYR A 181 -0.15 7.87 26.70
C TYR A 181 0.47 6.47 26.59
N PRO A 182 -0.32 5.43 26.24
CA PRO A 182 0.17 4.06 26.08
C PRO A 182 0.91 3.88 24.74
N VAL A 183 2.13 4.38 24.63
CA VAL A 183 2.94 4.46 23.40
C VAL A 183 2.99 3.12 22.65
N ARG A 184 3.26 2.00 23.36
CA ARG A 184 3.34 0.66 22.74
C ARG A 184 2.03 0.24 22.08
N ARG A 185 0.88 0.49 22.73
CA ARG A 185 -0.45 0.16 22.16
C ARG A 185 -0.77 1.02 20.96
N ILE A 186 -0.45 2.31 21.00
CA ILE A 186 -0.67 3.25 19.89
C ILE A 186 0.17 2.84 18.68
N ARG A 187 1.44 2.50 18.86
CA ARG A 187 2.32 1.99 17.82
C ARG A 187 1.80 0.67 17.23
N LEU A 188 1.35 -0.27 18.09
CA LEU A 188 0.79 -1.54 17.62
C LEU A 188 -0.46 -1.34 16.77
N MET A 189 -1.40 -0.51 17.22
CA MET A 189 -2.61 -0.21 16.44
C MET A 189 -2.28 0.43 15.10
N ALA A 190 -1.31 1.35 15.06
CA ALA A 190 -0.83 1.94 13.81
C ALA A 190 -0.25 0.89 12.87
N VAL A 191 0.59 -0.01 13.38
CA VAL A 191 1.22 -1.10 12.62
C VAL A 191 0.18 -2.08 12.08
N MET A 192 -0.79 -2.49 12.90
CA MET A 192 -1.89 -3.35 12.46
C MET A 192 -2.77 -2.70 11.39
N PHE A 193 -3.07 -1.41 11.54
CA PHE A 193 -3.79 -0.66 10.50
C PHE A 193 -3.01 -0.63 9.18
N GLY A 194 -1.71 -0.36 9.24
CA GLY A 194 -0.85 -0.40 8.06
C GLY A 194 -0.81 -1.76 7.40
N GLY A 195 -0.71 -2.83 8.21
CA GLY A 195 -0.79 -4.21 7.72
C GLY A 195 -2.14 -4.55 7.10
N ALA A 196 -3.25 -4.08 7.67
CA ALA A 196 -4.58 -4.25 7.08
C ALA A 196 -4.70 -3.56 5.71
N MET A 197 -4.11 -2.36 5.57
CA MET A 197 -4.10 -1.64 4.29
C MET A 197 -3.20 -2.31 3.25
N CYS A 198 -2.02 -2.78 3.65
CA CYS A 198 -1.18 -3.65 2.80
C CYS A 198 -1.94 -4.93 2.41
N GLY A 199 -2.70 -5.49 3.35
CA GLY A 199 -3.56 -6.63 3.12
C GLY A 199 -4.65 -6.37 2.10
N LEU A 200 -5.33 -5.24 2.19
CA LEU A 200 -6.33 -4.82 1.22
C LEU A 200 -5.71 -4.61 -0.17
N ALA A 201 -4.53 -3.99 -0.23
CA ALA A 201 -3.79 -3.80 -1.48
C ALA A 201 -3.39 -5.14 -2.12
N GLY A 202 -2.91 -6.11 -1.32
CA GLY A 202 -2.56 -7.46 -1.79
C GLY A 202 -3.77 -8.21 -2.33
N ALA A 203 -4.89 -8.22 -1.59
CA ALA A 203 -6.13 -8.83 -2.04
C ALA A 203 -6.70 -8.15 -3.29
N PHE A 204 -6.57 -6.82 -3.41
CA PHE A 204 -6.98 -6.10 -4.61
C PHE A 204 -6.20 -6.53 -5.86
N ILE A 205 -4.89 -6.84 -5.70
CA ILE A 205 -4.09 -7.36 -6.81
C ILE A 205 -4.66 -8.70 -7.29
N SER A 206 -4.85 -9.66 -6.40
CA SER A 206 -5.21 -11.03 -6.77
C SER A 206 -6.68 -11.22 -7.14
N VAL A 207 -7.57 -10.34 -6.68
CA VAL A 207 -9.02 -10.48 -6.87
C VAL A 207 -9.54 -9.58 -8.00
N VAL A 208 -8.95 -8.38 -8.18
CA VAL A 208 -9.48 -7.38 -9.12
C VAL A 208 -8.48 -7.00 -10.20
N TYR A 209 -7.27 -6.61 -9.79
CA TYR A 209 -6.28 -6.07 -10.73
C TYR A 209 -5.73 -7.15 -11.69
N THR A 210 -5.40 -8.32 -11.14
CA THR A 210 -4.99 -9.50 -11.90
C THR A 210 -5.73 -10.69 -11.31
N PRO A 211 -6.99 -10.97 -11.75
CA PRO A 211 -7.89 -11.92 -11.10
C PRO A 211 -7.47 -13.38 -11.32
N LEU A 212 -6.29 -13.71 -10.88
CA LEU A 212 -5.68 -15.03 -10.93
C LEU A 212 -4.58 -15.11 -9.87
N TRP A 213 -4.20 -16.32 -9.48
CA TRP A 213 -3.06 -16.53 -8.59
C TRP A 213 -1.79 -16.80 -9.38
N VAL A 214 -0.76 -15.99 -9.13
CA VAL A 214 0.61 -16.21 -9.63
C VAL A 214 1.58 -15.99 -8.47
N GLU A 215 2.59 -16.85 -8.37
CA GLU A 215 3.66 -16.69 -7.40
C GLU A 215 4.34 -15.33 -7.55
N ASN A 216 4.65 -14.70 -6.42
CA ASN A 216 5.29 -13.38 -6.35
C ASN A 216 4.56 -12.25 -7.12
N MET A 217 3.22 -12.32 -7.21
CA MET A 217 2.41 -11.37 -7.99
C MET A 217 2.47 -9.91 -7.51
N VAL A 218 2.92 -9.67 -6.28
CA VAL A 218 3.12 -8.32 -5.73
C VAL A 218 4.30 -7.62 -6.40
N SER A 219 5.37 -8.37 -6.72
CA SER A 219 6.51 -7.93 -7.55
C SER A 219 7.15 -6.61 -7.10
N GLY A 220 7.43 -6.47 -5.80
CA GLY A 220 8.11 -5.30 -5.24
C GLY A 220 7.22 -4.08 -4.98
N ARG A 221 5.90 -4.16 -5.23
CA ARG A 221 4.99 -3.02 -4.97
C ARG A 221 4.94 -2.61 -3.50
N GLY A 222 5.17 -3.53 -2.56
CA GLY A 222 5.30 -3.21 -1.13
C GLY A 222 6.52 -2.34 -0.84
N TRP A 223 7.64 -2.60 -1.49
CA TRP A 223 8.86 -1.78 -1.39
C TRP A 223 8.66 -0.40 -2.01
N ILE A 224 8.00 -0.32 -3.17
CA ILE A 224 7.65 0.95 -3.82
C ILE A 224 6.69 1.75 -2.93
N ALA A 225 5.70 1.10 -2.32
CA ALA A 225 4.77 1.77 -1.41
C ALA A 225 5.47 2.36 -0.19
N LEU A 226 6.47 1.67 0.38
CA LEU A 226 7.29 2.19 1.47
C LEU A 226 8.13 3.39 1.03
N ALA A 227 8.79 3.31 -0.12
CA ALA A 227 9.55 4.43 -0.68
C ALA A 227 8.65 5.64 -0.95
N LEU A 228 7.42 5.39 -1.39
CA LEU A 228 6.44 6.42 -1.70
C LEU A 228 6.04 7.26 -0.48
N THR A 229 6.00 6.70 0.74
CA THR A 229 5.74 7.46 1.96
C THR A 229 6.80 8.55 2.19
N THR A 230 8.06 8.21 1.97
CA THR A 230 9.20 9.12 2.07
C THR A 230 9.15 10.19 0.97
N PHE A 231 8.89 9.80 -0.29
CA PHE A 231 8.75 10.73 -1.43
C PHE A 231 7.61 11.72 -1.24
N ALA A 232 6.51 11.24 -0.69
CA ALA A 232 5.35 12.06 -0.36
C ALA A 232 5.57 12.95 0.87
N THR A 233 6.76 12.90 1.48
CA THR A 233 7.07 13.64 2.72
C THR A 233 6.01 13.43 3.81
N TRP A 234 5.59 12.17 3.98
CA TRP A 234 4.59 11.75 4.97
C TRP A 234 3.26 12.52 4.92
N ARG A 235 2.83 12.99 3.73
CA ARG A 235 1.54 13.67 3.52
C ARG A 235 0.61 12.79 2.70
N PRO A 236 -0.60 12.42 3.20
CA PRO A 236 -1.50 11.50 2.51
C PRO A 236 -1.90 11.93 1.09
N ALA A 237 -2.17 13.22 0.89
CA ALA A 237 -2.51 13.75 -0.44
C ALA A 237 -1.37 13.56 -1.46
N ARG A 238 -0.11 13.74 -1.03
CA ARG A 238 1.05 13.51 -1.89
C ARG A 238 1.30 12.04 -2.14
N VAL A 239 1.00 11.16 -1.16
CA VAL A 239 1.04 9.69 -1.36
C VAL A 239 0.09 9.31 -2.48
N LEU A 240 -1.14 9.82 -2.47
CA LEU A 240 -2.12 9.52 -3.51
C LEU A 240 -1.65 9.97 -4.90
N LEU A 241 -1.15 11.20 -5.01
CA LEU A 241 -0.61 11.73 -6.26
C LEU A 241 0.58 10.90 -6.77
N GLY A 242 1.51 10.58 -5.87
CA GLY A 242 2.67 9.75 -6.20
C GLY A 242 2.27 8.34 -6.63
N ALA A 243 1.30 7.71 -5.96
CA ALA A 243 0.80 6.38 -6.30
C ALA A 243 0.22 6.34 -7.72
N TYR A 244 -0.57 7.34 -8.10
CA TYR A 244 -1.11 7.43 -9.46
C TYR A 244 -0.07 7.79 -10.51
N LEU A 245 0.93 8.61 -10.16
CA LEU A 245 2.07 8.87 -11.03
C LEU A 245 2.84 7.56 -11.32
N PHE A 246 3.14 6.77 -10.28
CA PHE A 246 3.80 5.48 -10.45
C PHE A 246 2.95 4.47 -11.22
N GLY A 247 1.65 4.42 -10.92
CA GLY A 247 0.69 3.61 -11.68
C GLY A 247 0.68 4.00 -13.16
N GLY A 248 0.72 5.30 -13.45
CA GLY A 248 0.80 5.86 -14.81
C GLY A 248 2.08 5.46 -15.55
N VAL A 249 3.23 5.55 -14.88
CA VAL A 249 4.52 5.13 -15.48
C VAL A 249 4.51 3.63 -15.78
N THR A 250 3.93 2.81 -14.90
CA THR A 250 3.81 1.37 -15.12
C THR A 250 2.87 1.06 -16.30
N MET A 251 1.75 1.76 -16.41
CA MET A 251 0.83 1.56 -17.53
C MET A 251 1.40 2.10 -18.84
N LEU A 252 2.15 3.19 -18.79
CA LEU A 252 2.86 3.71 -19.96
C LEU A 252 3.86 2.69 -20.51
N GLN A 253 4.59 2.02 -19.63
CA GLN A 253 5.49 0.92 -20.00
C GLN A 253 4.75 -0.16 -20.82
N PHE A 254 3.62 -0.66 -20.31
CA PHE A 254 2.83 -1.67 -21.01
C PHE A 254 2.25 -1.15 -22.33
N HIS A 255 1.81 0.10 -22.35
CA HIS A 255 1.29 0.73 -23.57
C HIS A 255 2.37 0.86 -24.65
N LEU A 256 3.59 1.29 -24.30
CA LEU A 256 4.73 1.37 -25.21
C LEU A 256 5.10 0.00 -25.79
N GLN A 257 5.03 -1.05 -24.98
CA GLN A 257 5.23 -2.43 -25.45
C GLN A 257 4.12 -2.85 -26.44
N ALA A 258 2.87 -2.51 -26.15
CA ALA A 258 1.73 -2.88 -26.98
C ALA A 258 1.73 -2.21 -28.37
N ILE A 259 2.23 -0.97 -28.48
CA ILE A 259 2.36 -0.25 -29.77
C ILE A 259 3.64 -0.62 -30.53
N GLY A 260 4.41 -1.60 -30.03
CA GLY A 260 5.56 -2.15 -30.74
C GLY A 260 6.79 -1.25 -30.75
N VAL A 261 6.98 -0.41 -29.73
CA VAL A 261 8.22 0.38 -29.57
C VAL A 261 9.40 -0.58 -29.47
N GLN A 262 10.37 -0.44 -30.37
CA GLN A 262 11.55 -1.33 -30.46
C GLN A 262 12.60 -1.03 -29.37
N VAL A 263 12.16 -1.06 -28.12
CA VAL A 263 13.04 -0.96 -26.94
C VAL A 263 12.92 -2.27 -26.17
N PRO A 264 14.04 -2.88 -25.76
CA PRO A 264 13.99 -4.10 -24.95
C PRO A 264 13.07 -3.96 -23.73
N SER A 265 12.20 -4.95 -23.52
CA SER A 265 11.21 -4.94 -22.42
C SER A 265 11.87 -4.72 -21.04
N GLN A 266 13.11 -5.16 -20.87
CA GLN A 266 13.92 -4.97 -19.69
C GLN A 266 14.19 -3.49 -19.39
N ILE A 267 14.48 -2.69 -20.42
CA ILE A 267 14.70 -1.23 -20.29
C ILE A 267 13.38 -0.53 -19.93
N LEU A 268 12.29 -0.92 -20.58
CA LEU A 268 10.98 -0.36 -20.26
C LEU A 268 10.54 -0.69 -18.84
N SER A 269 10.86 -1.90 -18.34
CA SER A 269 10.55 -2.30 -16.95
C SER A 269 11.36 -1.53 -15.89
N MET A 270 12.43 -0.84 -16.28
CA MET A 270 13.18 0.04 -15.38
C MET A 270 12.53 1.42 -15.20
N LEU A 271 11.59 1.82 -16.08
CA LEU A 271 10.98 3.16 -16.06
C LEU A 271 10.37 3.54 -14.70
N PRO A 272 9.60 2.70 -14.00
CA PRO A 272 9.08 3.04 -12.67
C PRO A 272 10.18 3.31 -11.64
N TYR A 273 11.26 2.55 -11.69
CA TYR A 273 12.40 2.72 -10.77
C TYR A 273 13.22 3.97 -11.10
N LEU A 274 13.41 4.27 -12.40
CA LEU A 274 14.05 5.52 -12.83
C LEU A 274 13.21 6.74 -12.42
N ALA A 275 11.89 6.67 -12.58
CA ALA A 275 10.99 7.71 -12.09
C ALA A 275 11.14 7.92 -10.57
N THR A 276 11.29 6.83 -9.80
CA THR A 276 11.58 6.87 -8.36
C THR A 276 12.85 7.67 -8.07
N ILE A 277 13.94 7.35 -8.77
CA ILE A 277 15.23 8.02 -8.58
C ILE A 277 15.12 9.51 -8.91
N VAL A 278 14.46 9.85 -10.02
CA VAL A 278 14.24 11.25 -10.42
C VAL A 278 13.46 12.02 -9.34
N VAL A 279 12.36 11.43 -8.85
CA VAL A 279 11.54 12.04 -7.79
C VAL A 279 12.35 12.23 -6.50
N LEU A 280 13.16 11.23 -6.11
CA LEU A 280 14.07 11.34 -4.96
C LEU A 280 15.05 12.50 -5.10
N VAL A 281 15.71 12.61 -6.25
CA VAL A 281 16.67 13.69 -6.52
C VAL A 281 15.98 15.05 -6.44
N LEU A 282 14.79 15.20 -7.00
CA LEU A 282 14.03 16.45 -6.97
C LEU A 282 13.62 16.86 -5.55
N ILE A 283 13.17 15.90 -4.73
CA ILE A 283 12.76 16.16 -3.34
C ILE A 283 13.97 16.44 -2.45
N SER A 284 15.10 15.76 -2.69
CA SER A 284 16.33 15.94 -1.92
C SER A 284 16.95 17.33 -2.09
N ARG A 285 16.58 18.08 -3.13
CA ARG A 285 17.01 19.48 -3.30
C ARG A 285 16.51 20.41 -2.18
N ASN A 286 15.41 20.06 -1.52
CA ASN A 286 14.83 20.81 -0.41
C ASN A 286 14.77 19.97 0.87
N PRO A 287 15.89 19.80 1.60
CA PRO A 287 15.96 18.94 2.80
C PRO A 287 15.04 19.40 3.93
N THR A 288 14.61 20.66 3.94
CA THR A 288 13.66 21.20 4.92
C THR A 288 12.29 20.50 4.84
N TRP A 289 11.82 20.16 3.64
CA TRP A 289 10.53 19.50 3.47
C TRP A 289 10.49 18.08 4.06
N ILE A 290 11.62 17.38 3.99
CA ILE A 290 11.78 16.05 4.57
C ILE A 290 11.82 16.18 6.09
N ARG A 291 12.70 17.04 6.63
CA ARG A 291 12.92 17.21 8.07
C ARG A 291 11.67 17.65 8.83
N VAL A 292 10.86 18.55 8.26
CA VAL A 292 9.65 19.08 8.91
C VAL A 292 8.54 18.03 9.06
N ASN A 293 8.48 17.02 8.19
CA ASN A 293 7.39 16.06 8.19
C ASN A 293 7.80 14.66 8.67
N MET A 294 9.09 14.35 8.68
CA MET A 294 9.62 13.07 9.15
C MET A 294 9.49 12.97 10.67
N PRO A 295 8.88 11.91 11.21
CA PRO A 295 8.85 11.71 12.64
C PRO A 295 10.26 11.53 13.23
N ALA A 296 10.60 12.25 14.29
CA ALA A 296 11.96 12.26 14.84
C ALA A 296 12.37 10.90 15.47
N SER A 297 11.41 10.07 15.88
CA SER A 297 11.65 8.73 16.41
C SER A 297 11.53 7.61 15.35
N LEU A 298 11.45 7.96 14.06
CA LEU A 298 11.30 6.97 13.00
C LEU A 298 12.43 5.94 13.01
N GLY A 299 12.08 4.66 13.06
CA GLY A 299 13.03 3.56 13.12
C GLY A 299 13.74 3.35 14.46
N LYS A 300 13.45 4.18 15.48
CA LYS A 300 14.07 4.08 16.79
C LYS A 300 13.25 3.23 17.75
N PRO A 301 13.88 2.32 18.52
CA PRO A 301 13.20 1.59 19.59
C PRO A 301 12.75 2.54 20.70
N PHE A 302 11.72 2.14 21.45
CA PHE A 302 11.23 2.86 22.61
C PHE A 302 11.35 2.00 23.85
N TYR A 303 12.06 2.52 24.86
CA TYR A 303 12.22 1.88 26.17
C TYR A 303 11.45 2.72 27.21
N PRO A 304 10.40 2.16 27.85
CA PRO A 304 9.74 2.84 28.96
C PRO A 304 10.72 2.98 30.15
N GLY A 305 10.97 4.21 30.60
CA GLY A 305 11.84 4.48 31.75
C GLY A 305 13.30 4.80 31.41
N SER A 306 13.62 5.02 30.11
CA SER A 306 14.93 5.57 29.69
C SER A 306 14.87 7.07 29.49
#